data_711be1d7b0ffc468ab0ad90b0374cb98
#
_entry.id   711be1d7b0ffc468ab0ad90b0374cb98
#
_cell.length_a   1.000
_cell.length_b   1.000
_cell.length_c   1.000
_cell.angle_alpha   90.00
_cell.angle_beta   90.00
_cell.angle_gamma   90.00
#
_symmetry.space_group_name_H-M   'P 1'
#
loop_
_entity.id
_entity.type
_entity.pdbx_description
1 polymer ?
#
loop_
_entity_poly.entity_id
_entity_poly.type
_entity_poly.pdbx_seq_one_letter_code
_entity_poly.pdbx_strand_id
1 'polypeptide(L)'
;MINRRDFLTGSAVIIGLGALPALGRAASVEDFVDNLIKDQTPRQGGTLTYGNPVPNWALGQSSKGEHPYYFMDIQTRAIWNALTWVDEDLNVRPELATEYTSNEDGSVWEYKLREGVMFHNGKEFTSEDAVASALHHAHEKFGGVGFFKQYVKTVEPMGKYGLRFILTRPNVEFPYATAEYRAQMMVAKENIEEMGYDGIGTGPFKLIDIDNKRQFRSEKNEAYWMPGRPFLDELNGVLAQGQNAINGFTSGQFDVILNADPGQFDQFKEAGGQMHTAPSGDQFWMVLPKNLNLPWNDVRVRKAMSLAIDRPAVNRIIYNDPDGWTGNDTHMNGVNKEFLPRPVERDIDEAKRLLAEAGHPDGIELPAVFYCPTYPEEPRLWQVVGESMKEAGITLAFTERPCDGFNPFVNAVNKPIGRPRRNLVGARNPNINLSRASNLNSAEPGGWAGEGFEKYNELLASAAAEPNADKRLAIYHEMQKIAQDEVPGIMIGGRRTSLVHTANVHNMRAHTQLWQGPRYETVWKDA
;
A
#
# COMPACT_ATOMS: atom_id res chain seq x y z
N MET A 1 -23.09 -41.67 -9.31
CA MET A 1 -23.64 -40.98 -10.50
C MET A 1 -24.79 -40.12 -10.00
N ILE A 2 -24.51 -38.87 -9.68
CA ILE A 2 -25.50 -37.88 -9.22
C ILE A 2 -25.96 -37.14 -10.48
N ASN A 3 -27.27 -37.12 -10.68
CA ASN A 3 -27.93 -36.74 -11.90
C ASN A 3 -27.94 -35.21 -12.08
N ARG A 4 -27.60 -34.73 -13.27
CA ARG A 4 -27.46 -33.31 -13.65
C ARG A 4 -28.77 -32.49 -13.69
N ARG A 5 -29.89 -33.01 -13.19
CA ARG A 5 -31.21 -32.35 -13.30
C ARG A 5 -31.73 -31.68 -12.02
N ASP A 6 -31.07 -31.82 -10.87
CA ASP A 6 -31.59 -31.32 -9.60
C ASP A 6 -31.03 -29.93 -9.20
N PHE A 7 -30.41 -29.24 -10.14
CA PHE A 7 -29.77 -27.93 -9.87
C PHE A 7 -30.54 -26.69 -10.41
N LEU A 8 -31.76 -26.90 -10.94
CA LEU A 8 -32.51 -25.81 -11.62
C LEU A 8 -33.82 -25.37 -10.93
N THR A 9 -34.04 -25.68 -9.67
CA THR A 9 -35.20 -25.17 -8.93
C THR A 9 -34.79 -24.68 -7.52
N GLY A 10 -33.84 -23.78 -7.47
CA GLY A 10 -33.60 -22.94 -6.30
C GLY A 10 -34.28 -21.59 -6.51
N SER A 11 -35.51 -21.47 -6.05
CA SER A 11 -36.20 -20.19 -5.94
C SER A 11 -35.28 -19.21 -5.21
N ALA A 12 -35.01 -18.05 -5.80
CA ALA A 12 -34.38 -16.93 -5.12
C ALA A 12 -35.31 -16.50 -3.96
N VAL A 13 -35.04 -17.03 -2.79
CA VAL A 13 -35.58 -16.47 -1.56
C VAL A 13 -34.83 -15.16 -1.35
N ILE A 14 -35.46 -14.05 -1.70
CA ILE A 14 -35.11 -12.74 -1.19
C ILE A 14 -35.48 -12.79 0.30
N ILE A 15 -34.61 -13.38 1.11
CA ILE A 15 -34.64 -13.23 2.55
C ILE A 15 -34.15 -11.79 2.78
N GLY A 16 -35.04 -10.98 3.33
CA GLY A 16 -34.74 -9.61 3.69
C GLY A 16 -33.42 -9.56 4.43
N LEU A 17 -32.44 -8.96 3.79
CA LEU A 17 -31.21 -8.50 4.40
C LEU A 17 -31.62 -7.68 5.63
N GLY A 18 -31.46 -8.27 6.82
CA GLY A 18 -31.28 -7.49 8.03
C GLY A 18 -30.16 -6.53 7.68
N ALA A 19 -30.51 -5.26 7.52
CA ALA A 19 -29.63 -4.23 7.05
C ALA A 19 -28.30 -4.31 7.83
N LEU A 20 -27.26 -4.86 7.19
CA LEU A 20 -25.99 -4.16 7.30
C LEU A 20 -26.38 -2.68 7.14
N PRO A 21 -26.01 -1.75 8.07
CA PRO A 21 -26.28 -0.35 7.85
C PRO A 21 -25.89 -0.13 6.42
N ALA A 22 -26.87 0.16 5.56
CA ALA A 22 -26.66 0.19 4.13
C ALA A 22 -25.38 0.99 3.99
N LEU A 23 -24.30 0.34 3.57
CA LEU A 23 -23.14 1.06 3.07
C LEU A 23 -23.79 1.94 2.02
N GLY A 24 -24.12 3.18 2.44
CA GLY A 24 -24.94 4.06 1.65
C GLY A 24 -24.25 4.02 0.32
N ARG A 25 -24.96 3.67 -0.76
CA ARG A 25 -24.45 3.37 -2.09
C ARG A 25 -23.15 4.13 -2.26
N ALA A 26 -22.00 3.42 -2.13
CA ALA A 26 -20.72 4.09 -2.07
C ALA A 26 -20.65 4.94 -3.32
N ALA A 27 -20.48 6.26 -3.15
CA ALA A 27 -20.46 7.17 -4.29
C ALA A 27 -19.51 6.56 -5.32
N SER A 28 -19.94 6.52 -6.57
CA SER A 28 -19.11 5.96 -7.64
C SER A 28 -17.78 6.70 -7.72
N VAL A 29 -16.78 6.13 -8.38
CA VAL A 29 -15.53 6.85 -8.60
C VAL A 29 -15.78 8.12 -9.42
N GLU A 30 -16.78 8.12 -10.31
CA GLU A 30 -17.20 9.31 -11.06
C GLU A 30 -17.71 10.41 -10.13
N ASP A 31 -18.62 10.09 -9.22
CA ASP A 31 -19.13 11.06 -8.24
C ASP A 31 -17.99 11.65 -7.41
N PHE A 32 -17.00 10.82 -7.04
CA PHE A 32 -15.83 11.29 -6.31
C PHE A 32 -14.96 12.23 -7.15
N VAL A 33 -14.59 11.85 -8.38
CA VAL A 33 -13.75 12.69 -9.25
C VAL A 33 -14.48 13.95 -9.71
N ASP A 34 -15.81 13.90 -9.91
CA ASP A 34 -16.61 15.07 -10.20
C ASP A 34 -16.62 16.07 -9.03
N ASN A 35 -16.70 15.56 -7.80
CA ASN A 35 -16.59 16.39 -6.61
C ASN A 35 -15.22 17.06 -6.46
N LEU A 36 -14.13 16.43 -6.92
CA LEU A 36 -12.80 17.06 -6.88
C LEU A 36 -12.68 18.31 -7.74
N ILE A 37 -13.48 18.41 -8.80
CA ILE A 37 -13.40 19.50 -9.80
C ILE A 37 -14.65 20.36 -9.88
N LYS A 38 -15.68 20.10 -9.04
CA LYS A 38 -17.02 20.73 -9.14
C LYS A 38 -17.03 22.27 -9.15
N ASP A 39 -16.08 22.88 -8.45
CA ASP A 39 -15.96 24.34 -8.33
C ASP A 39 -14.81 24.89 -9.20
N GLN A 40 -14.34 24.11 -10.17
CA GLN A 40 -13.22 24.46 -11.05
C GLN A 40 -13.69 24.51 -12.50
N THR A 41 -12.86 25.17 -13.35
CA THR A 41 -13.06 25.20 -14.80
C THR A 41 -11.84 24.54 -15.44
N PRO A 42 -11.79 23.20 -15.48
CA PRO A 42 -10.64 22.48 -16.02
C PRO A 42 -10.39 22.85 -17.49
N ARG A 43 -9.13 22.97 -17.85
CA ARG A 43 -8.69 23.22 -19.23
C ARG A 43 -8.22 21.92 -19.86
N GLN A 44 -8.54 21.77 -21.14
CA GLN A 44 -8.02 20.67 -21.96
C GLN A 44 -6.66 21.04 -22.51
N GLY A 45 -5.78 20.05 -22.60
CA GLY A 45 -4.48 20.16 -23.23
C GLY A 45 -3.31 20.32 -22.28
N GLY A 46 -2.13 20.33 -22.85
CA GLY A 46 -0.87 20.51 -22.14
C GLY A 46 -0.21 19.22 -21.67
N THR A 47 1.08 19.36 -21.36
CA THR A 47 1.93 18.27 -20.85
C THR A 47 2.23 18.51 -19.39
N LEU A 48 2.08 17.49 -18.56
CA LEU A 48 2.57 17.50 -17.19
C LEU A 48 3.79 16.61 -17.07
N THR A 49 4.89 17.17 -16.57
CA THR A 49 6.10 16.40 -16.26
C THR A 49 6.34 16.37 -14.76
N TYR A 50 6.38 15.19 -14.18
CA TYR A 50 6.70 15.02 -12.77
C TYR A 50 8.08 14.42 -12.55
N GLY A 51 8.79 14.91 -11.52
CA GLY A 51 9.97 14.30 -10.97
C GLY A 51 9.62 13.29 -9.88
N ASN A 52 10.24 12.11 -9.90
CA ASN A 52 10.10 11.12 -8.84
C ASN A 52 11.48 10.70 -8.32
N PRO A 53 11.74 10.76 -7.01
CA PRO A 53 13.04 10.41 -6.44
C PRO A 53 13.33 8.91 -6.44
N VAL A 54 12.34 8.09 -6.73
CA VAL A 54 12.45 6.64 -6.62
C VAL A 54 12.96 6.03 -7.92
N PRO A 55 14.13 5.34 -7.93
CA PRO A 55 14.63 4.65 -9.11
C PRO A 55 13.80 3.40 -9.41
N ASN A 56 13.78 2.98 -10.64
CA ASN A 56 13.07 1.82 -11.22
C ASN A 56 11.64 2.10 -11.67
N TRP A 57 11.56 2.44 -12.93
CA TRP A 57 10.36 2.59 -13.70
C TRP A 57 10.08 1.28 -14.45
N ALA A 58 9.63 0.25 -13.79
CA ALA A 58 9.21 -0.93 -14.51
C ALA A 58 7.69 -0.98 -14.54
N LEU A 59 7.10 -1.29 -15.67
CA LEU A 59 5.68 -1.56 -15.81
C LEU A 59 5.42 -3.05 -15.56
N GLY A 60 4.40 -3.33 -14.77
CA GLY A 60 3.82 -4.65 -14.63
C GLY A 60 4.61 -5.69 -13.83
N GLN A 61 3.95 -6.79 -13.59
CA GLN A 61 4.58 -8.01 -13.05
C GLN A 61 5.16 -8.83 -14.21
N SER A 62 6.46 -9.03 -14.20
CA SER A 62 7.09 -9.93 -15.12
C SER A 62 6.65 -11.38 -14.92
N SER A 63 6.13 -12.02 -15.96
CA SER A 63 5.93 -13.46 -15.99
C SER A 63 7.24 -14.25 -15.82
N LYS A 64 8.39 -13.57 -15.95
CA LYS A 64 9.74 -14.14 -15.85
C LYS A 64 10.33 -14.11 -14.44
N GLY A 65 9.55 -13.73 -13.43
CA GLY A 65 10.00 -13.72 -12.03
C GLY A 65 10.94 -12.57 -11.66
N GLU A 66 11.19 -11.64 -12.56
CA GLU A 66 11.89 -10.40 -12.26
C GLU A 66 10.87 -9.38 -11.72
N HIS A 67 10.98 -9.05 -10.45
CA HIS A 67 10.00 -8.23 -9.75
C HIS A 67 10.45 -6.79 -9.59
N PRO A 68 9.92 -5.86 -10.35
CA PRO A 68 10.01 -4.45 -10.03
C PRO A 68 8.88 -4.03 -9.07
N TYR A 69 8.90 -4.52 -7.84
CA TYR A 69 7.76 -4.51 -6.94
C TYR A 69 7.39 -3.20 -6.27
N TYR A 70 8.25 -2.20 -6.27
CA TYR A 70 8.07 -1.10 -5.32
C TYR A 70 7.77 0.27 -5.91
N PHE A 71 7.84 0.44 -7.23
CA PHE A 71 7.92 1.79 -7.80
C PHE A 71 6.94 2.08 -8.91
N MET A 72 6.04 1.15 -9.15
CA MET A 72 5.09 1.20 -10.26
C MET A 72 3.78 1.90 -9.91
N ASP A 73 3.58 2.19 -8.65
CA ASP A 73 2.27 2.48 -8.14
C ASP A 73 1.67 3.74 -8.76
N ILE A 74 2.50 4.75 -8.98
CA ILE A 74 2.05 6.03 -9.50
C ILE A 74 1.72 5.95 -11.00
N GLN A 75 2.59 5.29 -11.81
CA GLN A 75 2.32 5.13 -13.25
C GLN A 75 1.23 4.11 -13.51
N THR A 76 1.08 3.11 -12.64
CA THR A 76 0.07 2.07 -12.81
C THR A 76 -1.31 2.69 -12.96
N ARG A 77 -1.64 3.72 -12.18
CA ARG A 77 -2.92 4.43 -12.28
C ARG A 77 -3.09 5.26 -13.55
N ALA A 78 -2.02 5.67 -14.19
CA ALA A 78 -2.10 6.34 -15.48
C ALA A 78 -2.51 5.37 -16.61
N ILE A 79 -2.04 4.12 -16.55
CA ILE A 79 -2.17 3.13 -17.62
C ILE A 79 -3.31 2.12 -17.38
N TRP A 80 -3.53 1.70 -16.13
CA TRP A 80 -4.53 0.68 -15.78
C TRP A 80 -5.54 1.17 -14.76
N ASN A 81 -6.73 0.58 -14.82
CA ASN A 81 -7.71 0.68 -13.74
C ASN A 81 -7.85 -0.67 -13.04
N ALA A 82 -8.39 -0.63 -11.81
CA ALA A 82 -8.75 -1.79 -11.00
C ALA A 82 -10.26 -2.05 -11.04
N LEU A 83 -10.70 -3.15 -10.44
CA LEU A 83 -12.14 -3.40 -10.23
C LEU A 83 -12.72 -2.41 -9.23
N THR A 84 -11.98 -2.12 -8.17
CA THR A 84 -12.34 -1.16 -7.12
C THR A 84 -11.15 -0.25 -6.82
N TRP A 85 -11.40 0.86 -6.17
CA TRP A 85 -10.42 1.86 -5.77
C TRP A 85 -10.62 2.24 -4.30
N VAL A 86 -9.54 2.62 -3.62
CA VAL A 86 -9.59 3.11 -2.23
C VAL A 86 -9.40 4.61 -2.24
N ASP A 87 -10.32 5.36 -1.64
CA ASP A 87 -10.22 6.81 -1.53
C ASP A 87 -9.28 7.27 -0.40
N GLU A 88 -9.12 8.58 -0.27
CA GLU A 88 -8.24 9.21 0.71
C GLU A 88 -8.63 8.90 2.17
N ASP A 89 -9.92 8.60 2.40
CA ASP A 89 -10.48 8.21 3.71
C ASP A 89 -10.48 6.69 3.93
N LEU A 90 -9.78 5.95 3.07
CA LEU A 90 -9.68 4.50 3.08
C LEU A 90 -11.01 3.76 2.82
N ASN A 91 -11.98 4.38 2.16
CA ASN A 91 -13.19 3.70 1.72
C ASN A 91 -12.99 3.04 0.36
N VAL A 92 -13.53 1.83 0.20
CA VAL A 92 -13.53 1.15 -1.11
C VAL A 92 -14.65 1.72 -1.98
N ARG A 93 -14.30 2.10 -3.20
CA ARG A 93 -15.25 2.60 -4.21
C ARG A 93 -15.23 1.73 -5.46
N PRO A 94 -16.39 1.54 -6.12
CA PRO A 94 -16.44 0.93 -7.43
C PRO A 94 -15.61 1.71 -8.46
N GLU A 95 -14.87 0.99 -9.35
CA GLU A 95 -14.13 1.59 -10.47
C GLU A 95 -14.51 0.90 -11.80
N LEU A 96 -13.79 -0.13 -12.26
CA LEU A 96 -14.26 -0.94 -13.39
C LEU A 96 -15.43 -1.84 -13.03
N ALA A 97 -15.58 -2.20 -11.76
CA ALA A 97 -16.84 -2.71 -11.25
C ALA A 97 -17.75 -1.53 -10.90
N THR A 98 -19.04 -1.61 -11.23
CA THR A 98 -20.07 -0.63 -10.86
C THR A 98 -20.76 -0.99 -9.55
N GLU A 99 -20.81 -2.27 -9.22
CA GLU A 99 -21.42 -2.83 -8.01
C GLU A 99 -20.67 -4.07 -7.57
N TYR A 100 -20.68 -4.35 -6.28
CA TYR A 100 -20.22 -5.62 -5.72
C TYR A 100 -21.04 -6.01 -4.50
N THR A 101 -21.30 -7.30 -4.37
CA THR A 101 -22.09 -7.89 -3.27
C THR A 101 -21.45 -9.19 -2.82
N SER A 102 -21.76 -9.62 -1.60
CA SER A 102 -21.33 -10.92 -1.09
C SER A 102 -22.49 -11.75 -0.59
N ASN A 103 -22.24 -13.04 -0.42
CA ASN A 103 -23.05 -13.88 0.44
C ASN A 103 -22.84 -13.49 1.93
N GLU A 104 -23.60 -14.11 2.84
CA GLU A 104 -23.67 -13.74 4.25
C GLU A 104 -22.31 -13.75 4.96
N ASP A 105 -21.44 -14.71 4.69
CA ASP A 105 -20.14 -14.87 5.34
C ASP A 105 -18.97 -14.23 4.57
N GLY A 106 -19.23 -13.63 3.40
CA GLY A 106 -18.18 -13.03 2.57
C GLY A 106 -17.25 -14.05 1.90
N SER A 107 -17.67 -15.32 1.76
CA SER A 107 -16.89 -16.36 1.06
C SER A 107 -17.08 -16.35 -0.47
N VAL A 108 -18.15 -15.71 -0.94
CA VAL A 108 -18.46 -15.52 -2.37
C VAL A 108 -18.76 -14.05 -2.60
N TRP A 109 -18.12 -13.47 -3.61
CA TRP A 109 -18.31 -12.08 -4.02
C TRP A 109 -18.69 -12.00 -5.49
N GLU A 110 -19.70 -11.22 -5.82
CA GLU A 110 -20.17 -10.97 -7.17
C GLU A 110 -19.95 -9.50 -7.52
N TYR A 111 -19.39 -9.25 -8.70
CA TYR A 111 -19.10 -7.93 -9.23
C TYR A 111 -19.84 -7.74 -10.55
N LYS A 112 -20.46 -6.58 -10.73
CA LYS A 112 -20.98 -6.12 -12.01
C LYS A 112 -19.97 -5.19 -12.64
N LEU A 113 -19.52 -5.53 -13.84
CA LEU A 113 -18.52 -4.76 -14.56
C LEU A 113 -19.17 -3.60 -15.35
N ARG A 114 -18.41 -2.55 -15.55
CA ARG A 114 -18.74 -1.42 -16.41
C ARG A 114 -18.76 -1.85 -17.86
N GLU A 115 -19.83 -1.49 -18.59
CA GLU A 115 -19.98 -1.75 -20.01
C GLU A 115 -19.27 -0.70 -20.85
N GLY A 116 -18.79 -1.07 -22.05
CA GLY A 116 -18.20 -0.15 -23.01
C GLY A 116 -16.82 0.39 -22.67
N VAL A 117 -16.14 -0.17 -21.68
CA VAL A 117 -14.75 0.19 -21.36
C VAL A 117 -13.83 -0.42 -22.41
N MET A 118 -12.95 0.39 -23.00
CA MET A 118 -12.01 -0.03 -24.03
C MET A 118 -10.59 -0.10 -23.47
N PHE A 119 -9.86 -1.14 -23.82
CA PHE A 119 -8.40 -1.17 -23.68
C PHE A 119 -7.75 -0.22 -24.68
N HIS A 120 -6.51 0.16 -24.42
CA HIS A 120 -5.74 1.07 -25.28
C HIS A 120 -5.57 0.56 -26.72
N ASN A 121 -5.66 -0.75 -26.96
CA ASN A 121 -5.61 -1.39 -28.27
C ASN A 121 -6.99 -1.46 -28.98
N GLY A 122 -8.03 -0.89 -28.38
CA GLY A 122 -9.38 -0.85 -28.96
C GLY A 122 -10.24 -2.09 -28.70
N LYS A 123 -9.76 -3.07 -27.93
CA LYS A 123 -10.57 -4.19 -27.47
C LYS A 123 -11.46 -3.78 -26.30
N GLU A 124 -12.69 -4.28 -26.24
CA GLU A 124 -13.58 -4.04 -25.12
C GLU A 124 -13.20 -4.93 -23.91
N PHE A 125 -13.19 -4.32 -22.72
CA PHE A 125 -13.00 -5.01 -21.44
C PHE A 125 -14.23 -5.81 -21.05
N THR A 126 -14.04 -7.08 -20.73
CA THR A 126 -15.11 -8.02 -20.36
C THR A 126 -14.75 -8.84 -19.12
N SER A 127 -15.70 -9.64 -18.66
CA SER A 127 -15.48 -10.59 -17.56
C SER A 127 -14.36 -11.59 -17.85
N GLU A 128 -14.13 -11.97 -19.11
CA GLU A 128 -13.03 -12.88 -19.45
C GLU A 128 -11.66 -12.28 -19.18
N ASP A 129 -11.51 -10.97 -19.42
CA ASP A 129 -10.27 -10.24 -19.12
C ASP A 129 -10.06 -10.08 -17.61
N ALA A 130 -11.15 -9.79 -16.89
CA ALA A 130 -11.12 -9.68 -15.44
C ALA A 130 -10.77 -11.01 -14.77
N VAL A 131 -11.33 -12.13 -15.25
CA VAL A 131 -11.00 -13.50 -14.80
C VAL A 131 -9.53 -13.79 -15.05
N ALA A 132 -9.03 -13.56 -16.27
CA ALA A 132 -7.64 -13.81 -16.62
C ALA A 132 -6.68 -13.00 -15.75
N SER A 133 -6.95 -11.70 -15.57
CA SER A 133 -6.15 -10.81 -14.71
C SER A 133 -6.16 -11.25 -13.26
N ALA A 134 -7.34 -11.56 -12.70
CA ALA A 134 -7.48 -11.99 -11.31
C ALA A 134 -6.79 -13.33 -11.03
N LEU A 135 -6.92 -14.31 -11.91
CA LEU A 135 -6.22 -15.59 -11.79
C LEU A 135 -4.71 -15.44 -11.93
N HIS A 136 -4.25 -14.56 -12.83
CA HIS A 136 -2.82 -14.25 -12.94
C HIS A 136 -2.27 -13.65 -11.64
N HIS A 137 -2.97 -12.68 -11.04
CA HIS A 137 -2.59 -12.10 -9.75
C HIS A 137 -2.62 -13.11 -8.58
N ALA A 138 -3.50 -14.09 -8.63
CA ALA A 138 -3.59 -15.14 -7.61
C ALA A 138 -2.53 -16.25 -7.78
N HIS A 139 -1.88 -16.35 -8.95
CA HIS A 139 -0.99 -17.47 -9.26
C HIS A 139 0.37 -17.36 -8.58
N GLU A 140 0.87 -18.48 -8.01
CA GLU A 140 2.13 -18.54 -7.28
C GLU A 140 3.36 -18.13 -8.10
N LYS A 141 3.40 -18.56 -9.35
CA LYS A 141 4.50 -18.31 -10.29
C LYS A 141 4.80 -16.82 -10.50
N PHE A 142 3.79 -15.98 -10.34
CA PHE A 142 3.93 -14.53 -10.59
C PHE A 142 4.20 -13.72 -9.32
N GLY A 143 4.64 -14.39 -8.25
CA GLY A 143 4.96 -13.76 -6.97
C GLY A 143 3.78 -12.98 -6.40
N GLY A 144 2.60 -13.45 -6.71
CA GLY A 144 1.33 -12.76 -6.58
C GLY A 144 1.18 -11.93 -5.34
N VAL A 145 0.24 -11.10 -5.33
CA VAL A 145 -0.18 -10.34 -4.16
C VAL A 145 -0.49 -11.37 -3.10
N GLY A 146 0.47 -11.61 -2.21
CA GLY A 146 0.45 -12.76 -1.31
C GLY A 146 -0.88 -12.93 -0.59
N PHE A 147 -1.56 -11.81 -0.31
CA PHE A 147 -2.86 -11.83 0.29
C PHE A 147 -4.00 -12.14 -0.73
N PHE A 148 -3.95 -11.65 -1.97
CA PHE A 148 -4.92 -11.98 -3.01
C PHE A 148 -4.91 -13.49 -3.29
N LYS A 149 -3.71 -14.07 -3.44
CA LYS A 149 -3.47 -15.50 -3.55
C LYS A 149 -4.04 -16.29 -2.36
N GLN A 150 -3.92 -15.79 -1.13
CA GLN A 150 -4.43 -16.47 0.07
C GLN A 150 -5.95 -16.58 0.09
N TYR A 151 -6.65 -15.59 -0.46
CA TYR A 151 -8.11 -15.54 -0.42
C TYR A 151 -8.77 -16.12 -1.67
N VAL A 152 -8.23 -15.92 -2.87
CA VAL A 152 -8.87 -16.31 -4.12
C VAL A 152 -8.67 -17.80 -4.38
N LYS A 153 -9.76 -18.58 -4.32
CA LYS A 153 -9.80 -19.98 -4.71
C LYS A 153 -10.02 -20.13 -6.22
N THR A 154 -11.01 -19.41 -6.75
CA THR A 154 -11.30 -19.33 -8.19
C THR A 154 -12.06 -18.05 -8.51
N VAL A 155 -12.04 -17.70 -9.79
CA VAL A 155 -12.81 -16.58 -10.36
C VAL A 155 -13.54 -17.09 -11.59
N GLU A 156 -14.82 -16.75 -11.72
CA GLU A 156 -15.69 -17.24 -12.76
C GLU A 156 -16.43 -16.08 -13.45
N PRO A 157 -16.59 -16.09 -14.79
CA PRO A 157 -17.40 -15.11 -15.48
C PRO A 157 -18.89 -15.40 -15.26
N MET A 158 -19.68 -14.34 -15.09
CA MET A 158 -21.14 -14.36 -15.02
C MET A 158 -21.74 -13.59 -16.19
N GLY A 159 -21.69 -14.16 -17.37
CA GLY A 159 -21.99 -13.45 -18.61
C GLY A 159 -20.88 -12.48 -18.98
N LYS A 160 -21.17 -11.53 -19.90
CA LYS A 160 -20.16 -10.63 -20.48
C LYS A 160 -19.61 -9.61 -19.45
N TYR A 161 -20.45 -9.17 -18.50
CA TYR A 161 -20.14 -8.10 -17.58
C TYR A 161 -20.36 -8.48 -16.11
N GLY A 162 -20.29 -9.75 -15.78
CA GLY A 162 -20.37 -10.24 -14.41
C GLY A 162 -19.17 -11.09 -14.03
N LEU A 163 -18.78 -11.02 -12.77
CA LEU A 163 -17.62 -11.71 -12.23
C LEU A 163 -17.96 -12.26 -10.85
N ARG A 164 -17.60 -13.52 -10.58
CA ARG A 164 -17.76 -14.15 -9.27
C ARG A 164 -16.39 -14.61 -8.75
N PHE A 165 -16.03 -14.13 -7.57
CA PHE A 165 -14.92 -14.66 -6.78
C PHE A 165 -15.43 -15.68 -5.78
N ILE A 166 -14.81 -16.85 -5.73
CA ILE A 166 -14.98 -17.84 -4.69
C ILE A 166 -13.71 -17.84 -3.85
N LEU A 167 -13.86 -17.58 -2.56
CA LEU A 167 -12.72 -17.45 -1.67
C LEU A 167 -12.35 -18.77 -1.00
N THR A 168 -11.11 -18.92 -0.58
CA THR A 168 -10.60 -20.05 0.20
C THR A 168 -11.13 -20.06 1.64
N ARG A 169 -11.51 -18.89 2.14
CA ARG A 169 -12.06 -18.63 3.46
C ARG A 169 -12.85 -17.33 3.45
N PRO A 170 -13.80 -17.13 4.38
CA PRO A 170 -14.57 -15.90 4.49
C PRO A 170 -13.68 -14.65 4.57
N ASN A 171 -14.10 -13.57 3.88
CA ASN A 171 -13.50 -12.25 4.01
C ASN A 171 -14.53 -11.18 3.64
N VAL A 172 -15.14 -10.56 4.65
CA VAL A 172 -16.16 -9.51 4.47
C VAL A 172 -15.58 -8.18 3.95
N GLU A 173 -14.26 -8.05 3.94
CA GLU A 173 -13.55 -6.87 3.45
C GLU A 173 -12.82 -7.14 2.12
N PHE A 174 -13.16 -8.21 1.42
CA PHE A 174 -12.51 -8.63 0.16
C PHE A 174 -12.44 -7.54 -0.93
N PRO A 175 -13.40 -6.60 -1.09
CA PRO A 175 -13.28 -5.53 -2.09
C PRO A 175 -12.03 -4.64 -1.95
N TYR A 176 -11.41 -4.56 -0.77
CA TYR A 176 -10.08 -3.95 -0.64
C TYR A 176 -9.00 -4.70 -1.43
N ALA A 177 -9.18 -6.01 -1.58
CA ALA A 177 -8.26 -6.85 -2.32
C ALA A 177 -8.20 -6.50 -3.79
N THR A 178 -9.36 -6.21 -4.35
CA THR A 178 -9.50 -5.85 -5.76
C THR A 178 -9.11 -4.39 -6.06
N ALA A 179 -8.86 -3.61 -5.00
CA ALA A 179 -8.26 -2.27 -5.05
C ALA A 179 -6.75 -2.27 -4.73
N GLU A 180 -6.19 -3.40 -4.29
CA GLU A 180 -4.76 -3.49 -3.94
C GLU A 180 -3.90 -3.23 -5.17
N TYR A 181 -2.86 -2.43 -5.02
CA TYR A 181 -2.05 -1.92 -6.15
C TYR A 181 -1.52 -2.99 -7.11
N ARG A 182 -1.27 -4.18 -6.62
CA ARG A 182 -0.81 -5.30 -7.46
C ARG A 182 -1.94 -6.01 -8.19
N ALA A 183 -3.18 -5.87 -7.71
CA ALA A 183 -4.37 -6.40 -8.35
C ALA A 183 -5.09 -5.34 -9.22
N GLN A 184 -4.50 -4.16 -9.38
CA GLN A 184 -5.09 -3.05 -10.14
C GLN A 184 -5.01 -3.22 -11.66
N MET A 185 -4.04 -3.99 -12.15
CA MET A 185 -3.83 -4.13 -13.57
C MET A 185 -4.85 -5.09 -14.18
N MET A 186 -5.94 -4.54 -14.69
CA MET A 186 -6.84 -5.28 -15.57
C MET A 186 -6.26 -5.24 -16.98
N VAL A 187 -5.92 -6.41 -17.52
CA VAL A 187 -5.22 -6.61 -18.79
C VAL A 187 -6.07 -7.46 -19.70
N ALA A 188 -6.02 -7.21 -21.01
CA ALA A 188 -6.67 -8.07 -21.98
C ALA A 188 -6.13 -9.51 -21.88
N LYS A 189 -7.01 -10.51 -21.90
CA LYS A 189 -6.62 -11.91 -21.65
C LYS A 189 -5.55 -12.41 -22.61
N GLU A 190 -5.55 -11.96 -23.85
CA GLU A 190 -4.54 -12.27 -24.86
C GLU A 190 -3.16 -11.67 -24.57
N ASN A 191 -3.11 -10.61 -23.76
CA ASN A 191 -1.87 -9.92 -23.35
C ASN A 191 -1.39 -10.36 -21.96
N ILE A 192 -2.00 -11.38 -21.36
CA ILE A 192 -1.70 -11.76 -19.97
C ILE A 192 -0.24 -12.18 -19.75
N GLU A 193 0.40 -12.80 -20.74
CA GLU A 193 1.79 -13.22 -20.68
C GLU A 193 2.76 -12.03 -20.77
N GLU A 194 2.32 -10.92 -21.38
CA GLU A 194 3.06 -9.66 -21.52
C GLU A 194 2.62 -8.63 -20.47
N MET A 195 1.91 -9.07 -19.44
CA MET A 195 1.33 -8.21 -18.42
C MET A 195 2.34 -7.21 -17.88
N GLY A 196 2.07 -5.93 -18.16
CA GLY A 196 2.87 -4.82 -17.71
C GLY A 196 4.07 -4.45 -18.58
N TYR A 197 4.39 -5.19 -19.64
CA TYR A 197 5.44 -4.81 -20.57
C TYR A 197 4.92 -4.02 -21.78
N ASP A 198 3.73 -4.36 -22.26
CA ASP A 198 3.10 -3.73 -23.41
C ASP A 198 2.42 -2.41 -23.07
N GLY A 199 2.17 -2.13 -21.80
CA GLY A 199 1.49 -0.91 -21.35
C GLY A 199 0.05 -0.80 -21.84
N ILE A 200 -0.60 -1.90 -22.22
CA ILE A 200 -1.99 -1.91 -22.69
C ILE A 200 -2.94 -2.08 -21.50
N GLY A 201 -3.59 -1.00 -21.10
CA GLY A 201 -4.56 -0.95 -20.02
C GLY A 201 -5.85 -0.27 -20.43
N THR A 202 -6.67 0.08 -19.44
CA THR A 202 -7.94 0.81 -19.59
C THR A 202 -7.86 2.24 -19.04
N GLY A 203 -6.66 2.67 -18.63
CA GLY A 203 -6.43 3.91 -17.91
C GLY A 203 -6.53 5.17 -18.78
N PRO A 204 -6.42 6.34 -18.13
CA PRO A 204 -6.56 7.63 -18.80
C PRO A 204 -5.43 7.97 -19.79
N PHE A 205 -4.28 7.31 -19.69
CA PHE A 205 -3.15 7.54 -20.58
C PHE A 205 -2.66 6.25 -21.21
N LYS A 206 -2.11 6.35 -22.43
CA LYS A 206 -1.47 5.28 -23.18
C LYS A 206 0.04 5.42 -23.10
N LEU A 207 0.74 4.32 -22.86
CA LEU A 207 2.19 4.31 -22.87
C LEU A 207 2.74 4.62 -24.26
N ILE A 208 3.67 5.60 -24.35
CA ILE A 208 4.46 5.88 -25.55
C ILE A 208 5.82 5.21 -25.43
N ASP A 209 6.50 5.41 -24.28
CA ASP A 209 7.87 4.96 -24.09
C ASP A 209 8.19 4.84 -22.61
N ILE A 210 9.06 3.89 -22.27
CA ILE A 210 9.59 3.71 -20.93
C ILE A 210 11.07 3.31 -20.96
N ASP A 211 11.90 4.13 -20.34
CA ASP A 211 13.24 3.74 -19.91
C ASP A 211 13.21 3.47 -18.41
N ASN A 212 13.31 2.21 -18.04
CA ASN A 212 13.18 1.72 -16.66
C ASN A 212 14.10 2.40 -15.63
N LYS A 213 15.05 3.22 -16.07
CA LYS A 213 15.99 3.91 -15.19
C LYS A 213 15.87 5.44 -15.23
N ARG A 214 15.16 5.99 -16.18
CA ARG A 214 15.19 7.44 -16.43
C ARG A 214 13.84 8.10 -16.57
N GLN A 215 12.94 7.53 -17.38
CA GLN A 215 11.74 8.23 -17.80
C GLN A 215 10.59 7.29 -18.16
N PHE A 216 9.42 7.86 -18.11
CA PHE A 216 8.16 7.32 -18.57
C PHE A 216 7.44 8.39 -19.39
N ARG A 217 6.90 8.04 -20.53
CA ARG A 217 6.13 8.95 -21.38
C ARG A 217 4.81 8.32 -21.76
N SER A 218 3.75 9.11 -21.67
CA SER A 218 2.40 8.66 -22.04
C SER A 218 1.59 9.78 -22.67
N GLU A 219 0.65 9.42 -23.53
CA GLU A 219 -0.30 10.30 -24.19
C GLU A 219 -1.72 10.04 -23.73
N LYS A 220 -2.58 11.02 -23.92
CA LYS A 220 -4.00 10.95 -23.62
C LYS A 220 -4.68 9.74 -24.27
N ASN A 221 -5.51 9.04 -23.50
CA ASN A 221 -6.43 8.05 -24.03
C ASN A 221 -7.75 8.72 -24.42
N GLU A 222 -7.93 9.05 -25.70
CA GLU A 222 -9.15 9.69 -26.20
C GLU A 222 -10.41 8.82 -26.04
N ALA A 223 -10.23 7.50 -25.89
CA ALA A 223 -11.31 6.56 -25.66
C ALA A 223 -11.49 6.20 -24.17
N TYR A 224 -10.99 7.06 -23.26
CA TYR A 224 -11.14 6.80 -21.83
C TYR A 224 -12.62 6.79 -21.43
N TRP A 225 -12.99 5.84 -20.61
CA TRP A 225 -14.38 5.57 -20.23
C TRP A 225 -15.06 6.67 -19.40
N MET A 226 -14.29 7.61 -18.81
CA MET A 226 -14.84 8.82 -18.19
C MET A 226 -14.90 9.95 -19.23
N PRO A 227 -16.10 10.42 -19.64
CA PRO A 227 -16.23 11.41 -20.70
C PRO A 227 -15.50 12.73 -20.39
N GLY A 228 -14.81 13.28 -21.41
CA GLY A 228 -14.09 14.54 -21.30
C GLY A 228 -12.77 14.48 -20.52
N ARG A 229 -12.31 13.29 -20.18
CA ARG A 229 -11.07 13.04 -19.42
C ARG A 229 -10.14 12.09 -20.18
N PRO A 230 -8.83 12.10 -19.83
CA PRO A 230 -8.13 13.07 -18.98
C PRO A 230 -8.11 14.47 -19.61
N PHE A 231 -7.77 15.50 -18.82
CA PHE A 231 -7.65 16.87 -19.32
C PHE A 231 -6.33 17.13 -20.03
N LEU A 232 -5.23 16.54 -19.54
CA LEU A 232 -3.89 16.67 -20.11
C LEU A 232 -3.74 15.87 -21.41
N ASP A 233 -2.90 16.36 -22.33
CA ASP A 233 -2.53 15.63 -23.55
C ASP A 233 -1.44 14.60 -23.28
N GLU A 234 -0.49 14.92 -22.37
CA GLU A 234 0.62 14.04 -22.01
C GLU A 234 0.88 14.06 -20.51
N LEU A 235 1.30 12.90 -20.00
CA LEU A 235 1.81 12.71 -18.65
C LEU A 235 3.17 12.04 -18.72
N ASN A 236 4.20 12.74 -18.25
CA ASN A 236 5.58 12.28 -18.30
C ASN A 236 6.19 12.21 -16.90
N GLY A 237 6.95 11.17 -16.63
CA GLY A 237 7.68 11.00 -15.37
C GLY A 237 9.17 10.92 -15.62
N VAL A 238 9.97 11.54 -14.75
CA VAL A 238 11.43 11.57 -14.86
C VAL A 238 12.05 11.28 -13.49
N LEU A 239 13.13 10.50 -13.47
CA LEU A 239 13.89 10.28 -12.24
C LEU A 239 14.53 11.60 -11.78
N ALA A 240 14.20 12.03 -10.57
CA ALA A 240 14.68 13.28 -9.99
C ALA A 240 15.01 13.09 -8.51
N GLN A 241 16.29 12.95 -8.18
CA GLN A 241 16.76 12.69 -6.81
C GLN A 241 17.54 13.87 -6.23
N GLY A 242 17.36 14.13 -4.94
CA GLY A 242 18.12 15.13 -4.20
C GLY A 242 18.10 16.51 -4.86
N GLN A 243 19.27 17.11 -5.07
CA GLN A 243 19.39 18.45 -5.66
C GLN A 243 18.86 18.52 -7.10
N ASN A 244 18.86 17.41 -7.85
CA ASN A 244 18.32 17.39 -9.23
C ASN A 244 16.80 17.63 -9.24
N ALA A 245 16.07 17.19 -8.21
CA ALA A 245 14.64 17.46 -8.09
C ALA A 245 14.39 18.98 -7.92
N ILE A 246 15.17 19.63 -7.05
CA ILE A 246 15.06 21.08 -6.81
C ILE A 246 15.43 21.86 -8.08
N ASN A 247 16.57 21.54 -8.68
CA ASN A 247 17.07 22.23 -9.88
C ASN A 247 16.08 22.10 -11.05
N GLY A 248 15.55 20.90 -11.27
CA GLY A 248 14.58 20.65 -12.33
C GLY A 248 13.23 21.35 -12.07
N PHE A 249 12.79 21.42 -10.80
CA PHE A 249 11.60 22.19 -10.45
C PHE A 249 11.81 23.69 -10.65
N THR A 250 12.92 24.22 -10.15
CA THR A 250 13.26 25.66 -10.27
C THR A 250 13.44 26.11 -11.71
N SER A 251 13.98 25.23 -12.57
CA SER A 251 14.16 25.52 -14.01
C SER A 251 12.89 25.34 -14.85
N GLY A 252 11.80 24.85 -14.26
CA GLY A 252 10.56 24.52 -14.98
C GLY A 252 10.63 23.22 -15.79
N GLN A 253 11.62 22.37 -15.55
CA GLN A 253 11.68 21.03 -16.16
C GLN A 253 10.59 20.11 -15.58
N PHE A 254 10.27 20.28 -14.30
CA PHE A 254 9.25 19.53 -13.60
C PHE A 254 8.13 20.46 -13.14
N ASP A 255 6.91 20.06 -13.41
CA ASP A 255 5.69 20.70 -12.89
C ASP A 255 5.37 20.23 -11.48
N VAL A 256 5.75 18.99 -11.17
CA VAL A 256 5.47 18.30 -9.90
C VAL A 256 6.70 17.52 -9.44
N ILE A 257 6.94 17.52 -8.14
CA ILE A 257 7.86 16.58 -7.49
C ILE A 257 7.02 15.68 -6.58
N LEU A 258 6.99 14.40 -6.90
CA LEU A 258 6.34 13.38 -6.08
C LEU A 258 7.28 12.95 -4.94
N ASN A 259 6.74 12.57 -3.80
CA ASN A 259 7.53 12.14 -2.64
C ASN A 259 8.67 13.12 -2.29
N ALA A 260 8.36 14.42 -2.34
CA ALA A 260 9.33 15.47 -2.03
C ALA A 260 9.89 15.27 -0.60
N ASP A 261 11.21 15.42 -0.47
CA ASP A 261 11.86 15.33 0.85
C ASP A 261 11.39 16.48 1.76
N PRO A 262 10.79 16.20 2.92
CA PRO A 262 10.39 17.22 3.87
C PRO A 262 11.53 18.18 4.27
N GLY A 263 12.77 17.69 4.30
CA GLY A 263 13.95 18.51 4.57
C GLY A 263 14.30 19.54 3.49
N GLN A 264 13.63 19.47 2.33
CA GLN A 264 13.83 20.39 1.20
C GLN A 264 12.63 21.29 0.93
N PHE A 265 11.59 21.23 1.77
CA PHE A 265 10.35 21.99 1.55
C PHE A 265 10.56 23.50 1.42
N ASP A 266 11.46 24.09 2.22
CA ASP A 266 11.70 25.52 2.14
C ASP A 266 12.32 25.92 0.80
N GLN A 267 13.21 25.10 0.24
CA GLN A 267 13.80 25.35 -1.08
C GLN A 267 12.75 25.31 -2.20
N PHE A 268 11.80 24.37 -2.11
CA PHE A 268 10.69 24.30 -3.06
C PHE A 268 9.73 25.49 -2.93
N LYS A 269 9.46 25.96 -1.71
CA LYS A 269 8.64 27.17 -1.47
C LYS A 269 9.31 28.42 -2.04
N GLU A 270 10.62 28.57 -1.83
CA GLU A 270 11.41 29.67 -2.41
C GLU A 270 11.37 29.65 -3.94
N ALA A 271 11.28 28.47 -4.55
CA ALA A 271 11.09 28.29 -5.99
C ALA A 271 9.62 28.48 -6.46
N GLY A 272 8.72 28.91 -5.57
CA GLY A 272 7.29 29.12 -5.90
C GLY A 272 6.42 27.87 -5.85
N GLY A 273 6.94 26.77 -5.31
CA GLY A 273 6.23 25.50 -5.17
C GLY A 273 5.08 25.55 -4.16
N GLN A 274 3.97 24.95 -4.53
CA GLN A 274 2.83 24.68 -3.65
C GLN A 274 2.95 23.27 -3.10
N MET A 275 2.84 23.15 -1.78
CA MET A 275 3.01 21.89 -1.07
C MET A 275 1.65 21.25 -0.82
N HIS A 276 1.53 19.97 -1.12
CA HIS A 276 0.41 19.15 -0.70
C HIS A 276 0.92 17.95 0.10
N THR A 277 0.42 17.78 1.32
CA THR A 277 0.76 16.65 2.19
C THR A 277 -0.50 15.95 2.66
N ALA A 278 -0.45 14.64 2.77
CA ALA A 278 -1.50 13.84 3.39
C ALA A 278 -0.90 12.94 4.48
N PRO A 279 -1.62 12.67 5.57
CA PRO A 279 -1.24 11.62 6.49
C PRO A 279 -1.08 10.32 5.69
N SER A 280 0.07 9.69 5.78
CA SER A 280 0.30 8.42 5.11
C SER A 280 0.12 7.28 6.09
N GLY A 281 -0.42 6.18 5.62
CA GLY A 281 -0.39 4.93 6.34
C GLY A 281 0.95 4.21 6.24
N ASP A 282 1.90 4.76 5.50
CA ASP A 282 3.24 4.20 5.43
C ASP A 282 3.95 4.39 6.77
N GLN A 283 4.44 3.30 7.32
CA GLN A 283 5.24 3.32 8.55
C GLN A 283 6.49 2.48 8.41
N PHE A 284 7.56 2.98 9.01
CA PHE A 284 8.80 2.22 9.09
C PHE A 284 8.75 1.24 10.26
N TRP A 285 9.24 0.05 9.98
CA TRP A 285 9.22 -1.05 10.90
C TRP A 285 10.56 -1.77 10.95
N MET A 286 11.07 -2.01 12.15
CA MET A 286 12.20 -2.90 12.36
C MET A 286 11.71 -4.33 12.50
N VAL A 287 12.06 -5.18 11.55
CA VAL A 287 11.88 -6.62 11.63
C VAL A 287 13.02 -7.21 12.47
N LEU A 288 12.69 -7.92 13.51
CA LEU A 288 13.64 -8.54 14.43
C LEU A 288 13.54 -10.07 14.31
N PRO A 289 14.33 -10.71 13.41
CA PRO A 289 14.33 -12.17 13.25
C PRO A 289 14.74 -12.86 14.55
N LYS A 290 13.98 -13.90 14.94
CA LYS A 290 14.19 -14.63 16.20
C LYS A 290 14.97 -15.95 16.05
N ASN A 291 15.43 -16.26 14.84
CA ASN A 291 16.03 -17.55 14.49
C ASN A 291 17.52 -17.72 14.83
N LEU A 292 18.17 -16.68 15.35
CA LEU A 292 19.63 -16.67 15.53
C LEU A 292 20.10 -16.60 16.98
N ASN A 293 19.24 -16.87 17.92
CA ASN A 293 19.58 -16.76 19.35
C ASN A 293 20.18 -15.39 19.70
N LEU A 294 19.57 -14.32 19.18
CA LEU A 294 19.98 -12.95 19.37
C LEU A 294 19.30 -12.33 20.60
N PRO A 295 19.86 -11.30 21.22
CA PRO A 295 19.31 -10.71 22.44
C PRO A 295 17.83 -10.32 22.35
N TRP A 296 17.38 -9.83 21.20
CA TRP A 296 15.96 -9.50 20.99
C TRP A 296 15.02 -10.72 20.87
N ASN A 297 15.51 -11.97 21.01
CA ASN A 297 14.63 -13.12 21.21
C ASN A 297 13.88 -12.99 22.54
N ASP A 298 14.51 -12.36 23.52
CA ASP A 298 13.84 -11.98 24.77
C ASP A 298 12.88 -10.80 24.53
N VAL A 299 11.62 -10.97 24.90
CA VAL A 299 10.59 -9.93 24.77
C VAL A 299 10.94 -8.67 25.56
N ARG A 300 11.66 -8.80 26.68
CA ARG A 300 12.09 -7.68 27.52
C ARG A 300 13.06 -6.78 26.76
N VAL A 301 13.98 -7.37 26.00
CA VAL A 301 14.90 -6.63 25.13
C VAL A 301 14.14 -5.90 24.01
N ARG A 302 13.16 -6.55 23.37
CA ARG A 302 12.35 -5.90 22.34
C ARG A 302 11.53 -4.73 22.90
N LYS A 303 10.92 -4.93 24.09
CA LYS A 303 10.20 -3.86 24.79
C LYS A 303 11.12 -2.70 25.16
N ALA A 304 12.32 -2.99 25.68
CA ALA A 304 13.32 -1.97 25.99
C ALA A 304 13.73 -1.17 24.74
N MET A 305 13.98 -1.86 23.62
CA MET A 305 14.26 -1.21 22.35
C MET A 305 13.12 -0.27 21.93
N SER A 306 11.87 -0.74 22.03
CA SER A 306 10.70 0.04 21.66
C SER A 306 10.52 1.28 22.55
N LEU A 307 10.63 1.13 23.86
CA LEU A 307 10.50 2.22 24.85
C LEU A 307 11.62 3.27 24.73
N ALA A 308 12.79 2.87 24.23
CA ALA A 308 13.93 3.79 24.06
C ALA A 308 13.78 4.73 22.87
N ILE A 309 12.91 4.48 21.90
CA ILE A 309 12.77 5.26 20.68
C ILE A 309 11.95 6.52 20.95
N ASP A 310 12.52 7.70 20.61
CA ASP A 310 11.81 8.98 20.60
C ASP A 310 11.00 9.15 19.31
N ARG A 311 9.84 8.51 19.23
CA ARG A 311 8.94 8.57 18.08
C ARG A 311 8.43 9.99 17.78
N PRO A 312 8.07 10.81 18.79
CA PRO A 312 7.74 12.22 18.55
C PRO A 312 8.90 13.01 17.94
N ALA A 313 10.17 12.73 18.31
CA ALA A 313 11.32 13.39 17.69
C ALA A 313 11.45 13.03 16.21
N VAL A 314 11.17 11.80 15.83
CA VAL A 314 11.13 11.40 14.41
C VAL A 314 10.11 12.25 13.65
N ASN A 315 8.89 12.37 14.15
CA ASN A 315 7.83 13.17 13.51
C ASN A 315 8.26 14.65 13.39
N ARG A 316 8.77 15.23 14.47
CA ARG A 316 9.20 16.64 14.50
C ARG A 316 10.40 16.91 13.59
N ILE A 317 11.45 16.08 13.67
CA ILE A 317 12.74 16.34 13.01
C ILE A 317 12.70 15.91 11.53
N ILE A 318 12.06 14.79 11.23
CA ILE A 318 12.09 14.20 9.88
C ILE A 318 10.94 14.70 9.03
N TYR A 319 9.73 14.76 9.61
CA TYR A 319 8.52 15.08 8.83
C TYR A 319 7.99 16.49 9.03
N ASN A 320 8.60 17.27 9.95
CA ASN A 320 8.09 18.59 10.37
C ASN A 320 6.58 18.53 10.74
N ASP A 321 6.19 17.44 11.40
CA ASP A 321 4.82 17.10 11.78
C ASP A 321 4.78 16.69 13.26
N PRO A 322 4.84 17.65 14.21
CA PRO A 322 4.90 17.35 15.64
C PRO A 322 3.66 16.61 16.15
N ASP A 323 2.52 16.77 15.47
CA ASP A 323 1.24 16.14 15.81
C ASP A 323 0.99 14.84 15.01
N GLY A 324 1.97 14.40 14.23
CA GLY A 324 1.91 13.17 13.46
C GLY A 324 1.72 11.94 14.36
N TRP A 325 0.96 10.96 13.88
CA TRP A 325 0.77 9.73 14.64
C TRP A 325 2.08 8.94 14.81
N THR A 326 2.23 8.29 15.95
CA THR A 326 3.40 7.45 16.27
C THR A 326 3.05 5.97 16.22
N GLY A 327 4.02 5.13 15.88
CA GLY A 327 3.85 3.68 15.90
C GLY A 327 3.57 3.16 17.31
N ASN A 328 2.74 2.13 17.39
CA ASN A 328 2.35 1.47 18.63
C ASN A 328 2.73 -0.03 18.65
N ASP A 329 3.76 -0.40 17.89
CA ASP A 329 4.27 -1.77 17.74
C ASP A 329 3.25 -2.79 17.19
N THR A 330 2.25 -2.28 16.48
CA THR A 330 1.30 -3.09 15.71
C THR A 330 1.42 -2.80 14.23
N HIS A 331 0.91 -3.71 13.39
CA HIS A 331 0.86 -3.48 11.94
C HIS A 331 -0.37 -2.66 11.50
N MET A 332 -1.14 -2.14 12.45
CA MET A 332 -2.20 -1.17 12.17
C MET A 332 -1.60 0.22 12.05
N ASN A 333 -2.08 0.98 11.10
CA ASN A 333 -1.61 2.35 10.85
C ASN A 333 -2.49 3.36 11.56
N GLY A 334 -1.90 4.47 12.02
CA GLY A 334 -2.63 5.53 12.70
C GLY A 334 -3.67 6.26 11.84
N VAL A 335 -3.66 6.05 10.53
CA VAL A 335 -4.69 6.57 9.60
C VAL A 335 -5.91 5.65 9.50
N ASN A 336 -5.82 4.41 9.95
CA ASN A 336 -6.96 3.49 10.01
C ASN A 336 -7.83 3.83 11.22
N LYS A 337 -9.14 3.88 11.04
CA LYS A 337 -10.10 4.08 12.15
C LYS A 337 -10.07 2.95 13.19
N GLU A 338 -9.55 1.80 12.81
CA GLU A 338 -9.36 0.61 13.66
C GLU A 338 -8.05 0.65 14.46
N PHE A 339 -7.24 1.70 14.31
CA PHE A 339 -6.02 1.86 15.09
C PHE A 339 -6.35 1.97 16.59
N LEU A 340 -5.72 1.15 17.40
CA LEU A 340 -5.85 1.24 18.86
C LEU A 340 -5.03 2.45 19.35
N PRO A 341 -5.66 3.50 19.89
CA PRO A 341 -4.96 4.71 20.34
C PRO A 341 -4.26 4.47 21.70
N ARG A 342 -3.31 3.54 21.69
CA ARG A 342 -2.45 3.20 22.84
C ARG A 342 -1.00 3.41 22.39
N PRO A 343 -0.48 4.64 22.47
CA PRO A 343 0.88 4.93 22.05
C PRO A 343 1.90 4.16 22.90
N VAL A 344 3.04 3.88 22.31
CA VAL A 344 4.22 3.45 23.06
C VAL A 344 4.94 4.72 23.47
N GLU A 345 4.75 5.12 24.72
CA GLU A 345 5.44 6.27 25.30
C GLU A 345 6.92 5.91 25.55
N ARG A 346 7.78 6.89 25.32
CA ARG A 346 9.22 6.73 25.60
C ARG A 346 9.45 6.66 27.10
N ASP A 347 10.12 5.59 27.56
CA ASP A 347 10.46 5.39 28.97
C ASP A 347 11.87 4.77 29.09
N ILE A 348 12.86 5.62 29.35
CA ILE A 348 14.26 5.20 29.43
C ILE A 348 14.54 4.40 30.71
N ASP A 349 13.91 4.75 31.81
CA ASP A 349 14.13 4.06 33.08
C ASP A 349 13.55 2.64 33.02
N GLU A 350 12.35 2.49 32.47
CA GLU A 350 11.75 1.18 32.24
C GLU A 350 12.55 0.36 31.21
N ALA A 351 13.05 0.99 30.15
CA ALA A 351 13.92 0.32 29.18
C ALA A 351 15.18 -0.23 29.84
N LYS A 352 15.86 0.55 30.68
CA LYS A 352 17.02 0.09 31.45
C LYS A 352 16.68 -1.03 32.43
N ARG A 353 15.54 -0.91 33.12
CA ARG A 353 15.06 -1.95 34.03
C ARG A 353 14.85 -3.28 33.29
N LEU A 354 14.19 -3.27 32.16
CA LEU A 354 13.94 -4.45 31.33
C LEU A 354 15.23 -5.06 30.79
N LEU A 355 16.21 -4.22 30.38
CA LEU A 355 17.53 -4.72 29.96
C LEU A 355 18.27 -5.39 31.12
N ALA A 356 18.27 -4.80 32.32
CA ALA A 356 18.90 -5.40 33.49
C ALA A 356 18.27 -6.74 33.86
N GLU A 357 16.94 -6.86 33.84
CA GLU A 357 16.22 -8.12 34.06
C GLU A 357 16.49 -9.16 32.95
N ALA A 358 16.80 -8.73 31.74
CA ALA A 358 17.22 -9.59 30.65
C ALA A 358 18.70 -9.99 30.70
N GLY A 359 19.45 -9.51 31.70
CA GLY A 359 20.87 -9.84 31.90
C GLY A 359 21.84 -8.80 31.31
N HIS A 360 21.37 -7.61 30.99
CA HIS A 360 22.16 -6.53 30.37
C HIS A 360 22.13 -5.24 31.21
N PRO A 361 22.57 -5.25 32.51
CA PRO A 361 22.49 -4.07 33.39
C PRO A 361 23.37 -2.91 32.93
N ASP A 362 24.44 -3.18 32.20
CA ASP A 362 25.40 -2.17 31.69
C ASP A 362 25.10 -1.71 30.26
N GLY A 363 23.93 -2.11 29.73
CA GLY A 363 23.54 -1.87 28.35
C GLY A 363 23.88 -3.02 27.40
N ILE A 364 23.59 -2.83 26.11
CA ILE A 364 23.72 -3.87 25.09
C ILE A 364 24.16 -3.30 23.75
N GLU A 365 25.07 -4.02 23.09
CA GLU A 365 25.40 -3.78 21.68
C GLU A 365 24.65 -4.80 20.81
N LEU A 366 23.84 -4.32 19.87
CA LEU A 366 23.03 -5.14 19.00
C LEU A 366 23.61 -5.19 17.58
N PRO A 367 23.39 -6.29 16.85
CA PRO A 367 23.77 -6.39 15.44
C PRO A 367 23.10 -5.28 14.61
N ALA A 368 23.82 -4.80 13.59
CA ALA A 368 23.36 -3.72 12.73
C ALA A 368 22.07 -4.06 11.97
N VAL A 369 21.15 -3.09 11.92
CA VAL A 369 19.97 -3.11 11.06
C VAL A 369 20.34 -2.64 9.67
N PHE A 370 19.99 -3.45 8.65
CA PHE A 370 20.24 -3.10 7.26
C PHE A 370 19.00 -2.48 6.63
N TYR A 371 19.18 -1.45 5.84
CA TYR A 371 18.12 -0.83 5.05
C TYR A 371 18.63 -0.44 3.66
N CYS A 372 17.71 -0.34 2.72
CA CYS A 372 17.92 0.28 1.42
C CYS A 372 16.99 1.50 1.41
N PRO A 373 17.51 2.72 1.25
CA PRO A 373 16.68 3.90 1.30
C PRO A 373 15.71 3.89 0.12
N THR A 374 14.42 3.82 0.44
CA THR A 374 13.34 3.94 -0.54
C THR A 374 12.93 5.41 -0.67
N TYR A 375 13.08 6.16 0.41
CA TYR A 375 12.73 7.56 0.51
C TYR A 375 13.93 8.40 0.94
N PRO A 376 14.03 9.65 0.47
CA PRO A 376 15.21 10.49 0.71
C PRO A 376 15.44 10.82 2.18
N GLU A 377 14.39 10.85 2.99
CA GLU A 377 14.48 11.13 4.43
C GLU A 377 14.98 9.95 5.28
N GLU A 378 15.00 8.74 4.73
CA GLU A 378 15.21 7.51 5.48
C GLU A 378 16.57 7.42 6.21
N PRO A 379 17.70 7.85 5.64
CA PRO A 379 18.98 7.84 6.36
C PRO A 379 18.95 8.67 7.65
N ARG A 380 18.33 9.85 7.59
CA ARG A 380 18.21 10.74 8.77
C ARG A 380 17.27 10.15 9.82
N LEU A 381 16.18 9.48 9.38
CA LEU A 381 15.24 8.80 10.28
C LEU A 381 15.97 7.76 11.12
N TRP A 382 16.74 6.87 10.50
CA TRP A 382 17.45 5.80 11.21
C TRP A 382 18.54 6.34 12.13
N GLN A 383 19.15 7.47 11.79
CA GLN A 383 20.09 8.17 12.68
C GLN A 383 19.37 8.64 13.95
N VAL A 384 18.22 9.31 13.84
CA VAL A 384 17.43 9.77 15.00
C VAL A 384 17.02 8.59 15.87
N VAL A 385 16.57 7.49 15.27
CA VAL A 385 16.19 6.27 16.00
C VAL A 385 17.39 5.69 16.76
N GLY A 386 18.53 5.53 16.11
CA GLY A 386 19.74 4.98 16.74
C GLY A 386 20.26 5.86 17.89
N GLU A 387 20.26 7.19 17.73
CA GLU A 387 20.69 8.10 18.80
C GLU A 387 19.74 8.06 20.01
N SER A 388 18.42 8.00 19.77
CA SER A 388 17.44 7.93 20.88
C SER A 388 17.59 6.69 21.75
N MET A 389 18.04 5.57 21.18
CA MET A 389 18.22 4.29 21.91
C MET A 389 19.46 4.30 22.82
N LYS A 390 20.47 5.12 22.53
CA LYS A 390 21.71 5.19 23.32
C LYS A 390 21.48 5.62 24.78
N GLU A 391 20.47 6.45 25.03
CA GLU A 391 20.15 6.87 26.40
C GLU A 391 19.72 5.71 27.31
N ALA A 392 19.14 4.66 26.71
CA ALA A 392 18.82 3.42 27.44
C ALA A 392 20.00 2.44 27.51
N GLY A 393 21.18 2.78 27.00
CA GLY A 393 22.34 1.91 26.92
C GLY A 393 22.27 0.92 25.74
N ILE A 394 21.40 1.17 24.74
CA ILE A 394 21.28 0.31 23.56
C ILE A 394 22.09 0.91 22.42
N THR A 395 23.14 0.20 21.98
CA THR A 395 23.91 0.56 20.79
C THR A 395 23.41 -0.26 19.61
N LEU A 396 22.85 0.42 18.60
CA LEU A 396 22.32 -0.19 17.38
C LEU A 396 22.76 0.64 16.17
N ALA A 397 23.53 0.02 15.27
CA ALA A 397 23.92 0.65 14.03
C ALA A 397 22.89 0.39 12.93
N PHE A 398 22.61 1.40 12.12
CA PHE A 398 21.85 1.27 10.88
C PHE A 398 22.82 1.36 9.71
N THR A 399 22.79 0.37 8.82
CA THR A 399 23.73 0.29 7.70
C THR A 399 22.97 0.28 6.38
N GLU A 400 23.25 1.29 5.57
CA GLU A 400 22.71 1.39 4.22
C GLU A 400 23.29 0.31 3.31
N ARG A 401 22.45 -0.22 2.43
CA ARG A 401 22.83 -1.17 1.38
C ARG A 401 22.26 -0.69 0.05
N PRO A 402 22.94 -0.95 -1.07
CA PRO A 402 22.41 -0.67 -2.40
C PRO A 402 21.05 -1.35 -2.58
N CYS A 403 20.11 -0.65 -3.21
CA CYS A 403 18.77 -1.20 -3.50
C CYS A 403 18.79 -2.23 -4.63
N ASP A 404 19.78 -2.16 -5.52
CA ASP A 404 19.93 -3.11 -6.62
C ASP A 404 20.17 -4.52 -6.08
N GLY A 405 19.24 -5.43 -6.39
CA GLY A 405 19.26 -6.80 -5.89
C GLY A 405 18.95 -6.96 -4.39
N PHE A 406 18.69 -5.85 -3.68
CA PHE A 406 18.23 -5.90 -2.31
C PHE A 406 16.70 -6.08 -2.29
N ASN A 407 16.28 -7.32 -2.33
CA ASN A 407 14.89 -7.64 -2.03
C ASN A 407 14.79 -8.06 -0.56
N PRO A 408 14.27 -7.20 0.33
CA PRO A 408 14.12 -7.53 1.74
C PRO A 408 13.19 -8.73 1.98
N PHE A 409 12.34 -9.08 1.01
CA PHE A 409 11.43 -10.23 1.09
C PHE A 409 12.03 -11.51 0.52
N VAL A 410 12.70 -11.47 -0.63
CA VAL A 410 13.20 -12.67 -1.32
C VAL A 410 14.45 -13.22 -0.65
N ASN A 411 15.33 -12.36 -0.16
CA ASN A 411 16.55 -12.81 0.52
C ASN A 411 16.31 -13.35 1.94
N ALA A 412 15.14 -13.09 2.52
CA ALA A 412 14.77 -13.59 3.84
C ALA A 412 14.26 -15.03 3.82
N VAL A 413 13.58 -15.44 2.75
CA VAL A 413 12.94 -16.77 2.66
C VAL A 413 13.98 -17.88 2.35
N ASN A 414 15.06 -17.56 1.65
CA ASN A 414 16.00 -18.58 1.12
C ASN A 414 17.38 -18.60 1.78
N LYS A 415 17.67 -17.74 2.75
CA LYS A 415 18.95 -17.78 3.49
C LYS A 415 18.66 -17.51 4.97
N PRO A 416 19.36 -18.20 5.89
CA PRO A 416 19.31 -17.91 7.32
C PRO A 416 20.00 -16.56 7.58
N ILE A 417 19.37 -15.47 7.16
CA ILE A 417 19.89 -14.14 7.40
C ILE A 417 19.15 -13.59 8.62
N GLY A 418 19.67 -13.95 9.78
CA GLY A 418 19.33 -13.30 11.03
C GLY A 418 19.82 -11.86 11.09
N ARG A 419 19.38 -11.05 10.17
CA ARG A 419 19.73 -9.62 10.14
C ARG A 419 18.46 -8.82 10.32
N PRO A 420 18.40 -7.97 11.35
CA PRO A 420 17.34 -6.99 11.48
C PRO A 420 17.28 -6.17 10.19
N ARG A 421 16.09 -5.91 9.73
CA ARG A 421 15.88 -5.15 8.50
C ARG A 421 14.74 -4.17 8.66
N ARG A 422 14.81 -3.10 7.91
CA ARG A 422 13.70 -2.20 7.72
C ARG A 422 12.65 -2.82 6.79
N ASN A 423 11.40 -2.64 7.12
CA ASN A 423 10.29 -2.83 6.20
C ASN A 423 9.37 -1.60 6.23
N LEU A 424 8.62 -1.41 5.16
CA LEU A 424 7.61 -0.38 5.04
C LEU A 424 6.23 -1.05 5.01
N VAL A 425 5.35 -0.60 5.88
CA VAL A 425 3.97 -1.06 5.94
C VAL A 425 3.09 0.11 5.53
N GLY A 426 2.41 -0.01 4.40
CA GLY A 426 1.49 1.01 3.93
C GLY A 426 0.09 0.86 4.49
N ALA A 427 -0.71 1.93 4.42
CA ALA A 427 -2.13 1.87 4.77
C ALA A 427 -2.85 0.88 3.88
N ARG A 428 -3.49 -0.07 4.49
CA ARG A 428 -4.32 -1.09 3.84
C ARG A 428 -5.53 -1.36 4.69
N ASN A 429 -6.39 -2.22 4.17
CA ASN A 429 -7.41 -2.83 4.97
C ASN A 429 -6.83 -3.40 6.29
N PRO A 430 -7.51 -3.24 7.43
CA PRO A 430 -7.06 -3.73 8.72
C PRO A 430 -6.65 -5.19 8.73
N ASN A 431 -7.43 -6.08 8.13
CA ASN A 431 -7.13 -7.50 8.06
C ASN A 431 -5.84 -7.79 7.29
N ILE A 432 -5.60 -7.07 6.17
CA ILE A 432 -4.36 -7.20 5.40
C ILE A 432 -3.15 -6.72 6.21
N ASN A 433 -3.27 -5.58 6.87
CA ASN A 433 -2.17 -5.03 7.68
C ASN A 433 -1.82 -5.98 8.84
N LEU A 434 -2.82 -6.44 9.56
CA LEU A 434 -2.61 -7.34 10.70
C LEU A 434 -2.13 -8.73 10.25
N SER A 435 -2.58 -9.24 9.09
CA SER A 435 -2.08 -10.50 8.54
C SER A 435 -0.58 -10.45 8.21
N ARG A 436 -0.05 -9.27 7.91
CA ARG A 436 1.38 -9.09 7.68
C ARG A 436 2.21 -9.32 8.93
N ALA A 437 1.73 -8.94 10.12
CA ALA A 437 2.41 -9.26 11.37
C ALA A 437 2.59 -10.78 11.51
N SER A 438 1.54 -11.54 11.23
CA SER A 438 1.58 -13.00 11.23
C SER A 438 2.52 -13.55 10.14
N ASN A 439 2.29 -13.19 8.89
CA ASN A 439 3.01 -13.77 7.74
C ASN A 439 4.51 -13.44 7.72
N LEU A 440 4.88 -12.20 8.03
CA LEU A 440 6.27 -11.77 7.98
C LEU A 440 7.10 -12.28 9.15
N ASN A 441 6.47 -12.47 10.30
CA ASN A 441 7.16 -12.92 11.50
C ASN A 441 7.20 -14.45 11.61
N SER A 442 6.25 -15.16 11.00
CA SER A 442 6.20 -16.63 11.02
C SER A 442 6.97 -17.28 9.86
N ALA A 443 7.14 -16.59 8.73
CA ALA A 443 7.87 -17.10 7.56
C ALA A 443 9.38 -17.22 7.77
N GLU A 444 9.92 -16.57 8.80
CA GLU A 444 11.32 -16.71 9.19
C GLU A 444 11.48 -17.91 10.14
N PRO A 445 12.48 -18.77 9.95
CA PRO A 445 12.82 -19.77 10.96
C PRO A 445 13.04 -19.09 12.32
N GLY A 446 12.28 -19.48 13.35
CA GLY A 446 12.28 -18.80 14.66
C GLY A 446 11.51 -17.50 14.71
N GLY A 447 10.56 -17.29 13.79
CA GLY A 447 9.64 -16.16 13.78
C GLY A 447 8.71 -16.10 15.01
N TRP A 448 7.72 -15.25 14.93
CA TRP A 448 6.72 -15.14 16.01
C TRP A 448 5.96 -16.47 16.16
N ALA A 449 5.98 -17.04 17.34
CA ALA A 449 5.38 -18.32 17.68
C ALA A 449 4.92 -18.34 19.14
N GLY A 450 4.17 -19.37 19.53
CA GLY A 450 3.64 -19.57 20.87
C GLY A 450 2.20 -19.14 21.00
N GLU A 451 1.69 -19.16 22.22
CA GLU A 451 0.27 -18.96 22.54
C GLU A 451 -0.26 -17.59 22.02
N GLY A 452 0.51 -16.52 22.19
CA GLY A 452 0.14 -15.20 21.69
C GLY A 452 0.00 -15.16 20.16
N PHE A 453 0.89 -15.82 19.44
CA PHE A 453 0.82 -15.94 17.98
C PHE A 453 -0.38 -16.78 17.52
N GLU A 454 -0.63 -17.90 18.17
CA GLU A 454 -1.76 -18.78 17.86
C GLU A 454 -3.08 -18.04 18.06
N LYS A 455 -3.23 -17.39 19.22
CA LYS A 455 -4.41 -16.56 19.52
C LYS A 455 -4.59 -15.42 18.52
N TYR A 456 -3.50 -14.76 18.14
CA TYR A 456 -3.53 -13.69 17.13
C TYR A 456 -4.06 -14.19 15.78
N ASN A 457 -3.65 -15.38 15.34
CA ASN A 457 -4.12 -15.95 14.07
C ASN A 457 -5.59 -16.42 14.12
N GLU A 458 -6.05 -16.93 15.26
CA GLU A 458 -7.47 -17.23 15.46
C GLU A 458 -8.33 -15.97 15.34
N LEU A 459 -7.90 -14.88 15.99
CA LEU A 459 -8.57 -13.59 15.92
C LEU A 459 -8.55 -13.00 14.52
N LEU A 460 -7.43 -13.15 13.78
CA LEU A 460 -7.33 -12.70 12.39
C LEU A 460 -8.36 -13.39 11.49
N ALA A 461 -8.52 -14.70 11.65
CA ALA A 461 -9.53 -15.46 10.91
C ALA A 461 -10.96 -15.06 11.31
N SER A 462 -11.20 -14.86 12.60
CA SER A 462 -12.50 -14.41 13.12
C SER A 462 -12.87 -13.02 12.62
N ALA A 463 -11.91 -12.07 12.61
CA ALA A 463 -12.15 -10.72 12.09
C ALA A 463 -12.48 -10.73 10.60
N ALA A 464 -11.81 -11.58 9.81
CA ALA A 464 -12.08 -11.69 8.37
C ALA A 464 -13.51 -12.14 8.07
N ALA A 465 -14.11 -12.97 8.92
CA ALA A 465 -15.45 -13.52 8.77
C ALA A 465 -16.54 -12.70 9.50
N GLU A 466 -16.19 -11.74 10.35
CA GLU A 466 -17.16 -10.98 11.17
C GLU A 466 -17.79 -9.82 10.38
N PRO A 467 -19.08 -9.91 9.99
CA PRO A 467 -19.74 -8.86 9.21
C PRO A 467 -20.08 -7.62 10.06
N ASN A 468 -20.25 -7.77 11.37
CA ASN A 468 -20.56 -6.64 12.24
C ASN A 468 -19.31 -5.80 12.51
N ALA A 469 -19.32 -4.53 12.09
CA ALA A 469 -18.17 -3.64 12.17
C ALA A 469 -17.68 -3.40 13.61
N ASP A 470 -18.57 -3.26 14.58
CA ASP A 470 -18.21 -3.00 15.99
C ASP A 470 -17.55 -4.24 16.63
N LYS A 471 -18.10 -5.43 16.35
CA LYS A 471 -17.49 -6.68 16.81
C LYS A 471 -16.13 -6.90 16.15
N ARG A 472 -16.02 -6.63 14.85
CA ARG A 472 -14.77 -6.73 14.12
C ARG A 472 -13.71 -5.74 14.66
N LEU A 473 -14.11 -4.50 14.98
CA LEU A 473 -13.25 -3.53 15.63
C LEU A 473 -12.72 -4.03 16.97
N ALA A 474 -13.58 -4.63 17.81
CA ALA A 474 -13.16 -5.19 19.09
C ALA A 474 -12.12 -6.30 18.91
N ILE A 475 -12.29 -7.17 17.90
CA ILE A 475 -11.31 -8.20 17.56
C ILE A 475 -9.99 -7.56 17.13
N TYR A 476 -10.00 -6.56 16.26
CA TYR A 476 -8.79 -5.86 15.84
C TYR A 476 -8.06 -5.18 16.99
N HIS A 477 -8.79 -4.63 17.97
CA HIS A 477 -8.18 -4.06 19.17
C HIS A 477 -7.53 -5.12 20.06
N GLU A 478 -8.13 -6.31 20.20
CA GLU A 478 -7.54 -7.43 20.94
C GLU A 478 -6.24 -7.92 20.27
N MET A 479 -6.24 -8.05 18.94
CA MET A 479 -5.05 -8.41 18.18
C MET A 479 -3.91 -7.39 18.37
N GLN A 480 -4.23 -6.11 18.36
CA GLN A 480 -3.24 -5.04 18.57
C GLN A 480 -2.65 -5.09 19.98
N LYS A 481 -3.44 -5.41 21.01
CA LYS A 481 -2.93 -5.61 22.39
C LYS A 481 -1.93 -6.77 22.46
N ILE A 482 -2.27 -7.91 21.85
CA ILE A 482 -1.35 -9.06 21.78
C ILE A 482 -0.04 -8.67 21.10
N ALA A 483 -0.10 -7.95 19.96
CA ALA A 483 1.09 -7.49 19.28
C ALA A 483 1.92 -6.52 20.13
N GLN A 484 1.29 -5.63 20.90
CA GLN A 484 2.00 -4.74 21.83
C GLN A 484 2.67 -5.49 22.99
N ASP A 485 2.05 -6.56 23.47
CA ASP A 485 2.60 -7.35 24.57
C ASP A 485 3.76 -8.25 24.08
N GLU A 486 3.70 -8.74 22.86
CA GLU A 486 4.72 -9.64 22.27
C GLU A 486 5.82 -8.89 21.50
N VAL A 487 5.57 -7.65 21.05
CA VAL A 487 6.46 -6.83 20.23
C VAL A 487 7.10 -7.65 19.10
N PRO A 488 6.33 -8.22 18.16
CA PRO A 488 6.89 -9.03 17.09
C PRO A 488 7.80 -8.22 16.16
N GLY A 489 7.63 -6.91 16.13
CA GLY A 489 8.45 -5.93 15.45
C GLY A 489 8.21 -4.54 16.03
N ILE A 490 9.12 -3.60 15.79
CA ILE A 490 9.07 -2.26 16.35
C ILE A 490 8.63 -1.27 15.28
N MET A 491 7.50 -0.61 15.51
CA MET A 491 6.95 0.41 14.63
C MET A 491 7.41 1.80 15.05
N ILE A 492 7.94 2.56 14.09
CA ILE A 492 8.49 3.89 14.38
C ILE A 492 7.39 4.95 14.34
N GLY A 493 6.61 5.00 13.27
CA GLY A 493 5.56 6.00 13.11
C GLY A 493 5.18 6.21 11.66
N GLY A 494 4.22 7.09 11.47
CA GLY A 494 3.67 7.42 10.16
C GLY A 494 4.59 8.34 9.38
N ARG A 495 4.74 8.02 8.11
CA ARG A 495 5.27 8.93 7.11
C ARG A 495 4.16 9.86 6.62
N ARG A 496 4.51 11.06 6.17
CA ARG A 496 3.58 11.86 5.36
C ARG A 496 3.87 11.61 3.88
N THR A 497 2.83 11.39 3.11
CA THR A 497 2.93 11.50 1.65
C THR A 497 2.98 12.97 1.30
N SER A 498 3.91 13.36 0.47
CA SER A 498 4.13 14.75 0.10
C SER A 498 4.36 14.89 -1.39
N LEU A 499 3.87 15.97 -1.96
CA LEU A 499 4.24 16.42 -3.28
C LEU A 499 4.34 17.94 -3.31
N VAL A 500 5.09 18.44 -4.28
CA VAL A 500 5.22 19.87 -4.58
C VAL A 500 4.78 20.05 -6.02
N HIS A 501 4.03 21.08 -6.32
CA HIS A 501 3.65 21.41 -7.69
C HIS A 501 3.75 22.92 -7.96
N THR A 502 3.88 23.28 -9.22
CA THR A 502 3.82 24.68 -9.67
C THR A 502 2.40 25.23 -9.56
N ALA A 503 2.25 26.53 -9.42
CA ALA A 503 0.95 27.19 -9.18
C ALA A 503 -0.08 26.99 -10.30
N ASN A 504 0.38 26.66 -11.52
CA ASN A 504 -0.48 26.39 -12.66
C ASN A 504 -0.96 24.94 -12.79
N VAL A 505 -0.57 24.05 -11.87
CA VAL A 505 -1.06 22.66 -11.81
C VAL A 505 -2.18 22.57 -10.80
N HIS A 506 -3.27 21.93 -11.20
CA HIS A 506 -4.48 21.78 -10.38
C HIS A 506 -4.81 20.30 -10.15
N ASN A 507 -5.42 20.01 -9.00
CA ASN A 507 -5.86 18.67 -8.55
C ASN A 507 -4.76 17.61 -8.39
N MET A 508 -3.51 18.03 -8.36
CA MET A 508 -2.42 17.13 -8.01
C MET A 508 -2.39 16.97 -6.49
N ARG A 509 -2.81 15.81 -5.99
CA ARG A 509 -2.98 15.57 -4.55
C ARG A 509 -2.14 14.41 -4.06
N ALA A 510 -1.61 14.53 -2.85
CA ALA A 510 -1.02 13.42 -2.13
C ALA A 510 -2.13 12.51 -1.59
N HIS A 511 -1.96 11.21 -1.70
CA HIS A 511 -2.94 10.21 -1.26
C HIS A 511 -2.46 9.51 0.02
N THR A 512 -3.37 9.18 0.93
CA THR A 512 -3.09 8.44 2.17
C THR A 512 -2.43 7.07 1.90
N GLN A 513 -2.80 6.44 0.80
CA GLN A 513 -2.11 5.27 0.26
C GLN A 513 -1.25 5.70 -0.93
N LEU A 514 0.06 5.67 -0.79
CA LEU A 514 0.98 6.10 -1.83
C LEU A 514 0.72 5.45 -3.20
N TRP A 515 0.43 4.15 -3.21
CA TRP A 515 0.21 3.38 -4.45
C TRP A 515 -1.15 3.61 -5.12
N GLN A 516 -2.08 4.31 -4.47
CA GLN A 516 -3.29 4.76 -5.16
C GLN A 516 -2.99 5.96 -6.07
N GLY A 517 -1.92 6.70 -5.76
CA GLY A 517 -1.46 7.82 -6.56
C GLY A 517 -2.49 8.94 -6.74
N PRO A 518 -2.12 9.97 -7.47
CA PRO A 518 -3.08 10.99 -7.91
C PRO A 518 -4.11 10.41 -8.87
N ARG A 519 -5.30 11.00 -8.88
CA ARG A 519 -6.32 10.75 -9.91
C ARG A 519 -5.98 11.60 -11.15
N TYR A 520 -5.07 11.08 -11.98
CA TYR A 520 -4.50 11.81 -13.12
C TYR A 520 -5.54 12.32 -14.12
N GLU A 521 -6.69 11.65 -14.25
CA GLU A 521 -7.79 12.09 -15.09
C GLU A 521 -8.46 13.38 -14.61
N THR A 522 -8.18 13.83 -13.38
CA THR A 522 -8.68 15.10 -12.83
C THR A 522 -7.65 16.21 -12.88
N VAL A 523 -6.39 15.89 -13.21
CA VAL A 523 -5.29 16.87 -13.20
C VAL A 523 -5.33 17.70 -14.47
N TRP A 524 -5.15 19.01 -14.33
CA TRP A 524 -5.10 19.95 -15.46
C TRP A 524 -4.12 21.08 -15.17
N LYS A 525 -3.74 21.82 -16.23
CA LYS A 525 -2.82 22.97 -16.15
C LYS A 525 -3.45 24.20 -16.73
N ASP A 526 -3.10 25.35 -16.16
CA ASP A 526 -3.23 26.64 -16.86
C ASP A 526 -2.23 26.71 -18.04
N ALA A 527 -2.62 27.46 -19.06
CA ALA A 527 -1.81 27.64 -20.27
C ALA A 527 -0.49 28.38 -19.96
#